data_547bc34bdc6ae02a0e6a6e75c487603b
#
_entry.id   547bc34bdc6ae02a0e6a6e75c487603b
#
_cell.length_a   1.000
_cell.length_b   1.000
_cell.length_c   1.000
_cell.angle_alpha   90.00
_cell.angle_beta   90.00
_cell.angle_gamma   90.00
#
_symmetry.space_group_name_H-M   'P 1'
#
loop_
_entity.id
_entity.type
_entity.pdbx_description
1 polymer ?
#
loop_
_entity_poly.entity_id
_entity_poly.type
_entity_poly.pdbx_seq_one_letter_code
_entity_poly.pdbx_strand_id
1 'polypeptide(L)'
;MLHPKNTEIYFTLNTGAKMPALGLGTANEIEQIPETKQAVKAAIKSGYRLIDTAWAYRCEDRVGEALKELFEEGAIKREDIFITTKVWPTHWDIASDSISRSLENLGVEYVDLVLQHWPLCFNRVEDKDGVDGIARNPTHLDGSANINEEGDYLSTYKQLEKMYLAKDPRFKAIGVSNYPLDYLQRLLKECRVVPAVNQVEIHPQLPQMELRDFCTEHGIRLESYSPFGATGSPLTKNALMQKLAEKYSCTPNDILLAYNIRQGVVTVPRSVNPKNIVANIEFISLTKEDSSVLNKYGLENSQRFRNEKFAESIPGFREN
;
A
#
# COMPACT_ATOMS: atom_id res chain seq x y z
N MET A 1 -18.86 16.58 -20.81
CA MET A 1 -17.80 15.56 -20.99
C MET A 1 -17.90 14.61 -19.81
N LEU A 2 -17.95 13.29 -20.08
CA LEU A 2 -17.88 12.30 -19.01
C LEU A 2 -16.50 12.42 -18.34
N HIS A 3 -16.45 12.59 -17.04
CA HIS A 3 -15.17 12.55 -16.31
C HIS A 3 -14.62 11.12 -16.33
N PRO A 4 -13.29 10.92 -16.41
CA PRO A 4 -12.72 9.59 -16.33
C PRO A 4 -13.03 8.98 -14.95
N LYS A 5 -13.21 7.67 -14.89
CA LYS A 5 -13.31 6.98 -13.60
C LYS A 5 -11.95 6.92 -12.90
N ASN A 6 -11.92 6.81 -11.58
CA ASN A 6 -10.68 6.63 -10.82
C ASN A 6 -9.85 5.43 -11.34
N THR A 7 -10.53 4.38 -11.81
CA THR A 7 -9.91 3.18 -12.39
C THR A 7 -9.29 3.39 -13.78
N GLU A 8 -9.57 4.51 -14.43
CA GLU A 8 -9.04 4.87 -15.77
C GLU A 8 -7.84 5.82 -15.69
N ILE A 9 -7.45 6.23 -14.47
CA ILE A 9 -6.30 7.10 -14.22
C ILE A 9 -5.08 6.26 -13.89
N TYR A 10 -3.95 6.58 -14.52
CA TYR A 10 -2.68 5.89 -14.34
C TYR A 10 -1.55 6.89 -14.08
N PHE A 11 -0.62 6.50 -13.22
CA PHE A 11 0.62 7.24 -13.01
C PHE A 11 1.81 6.45 -13.55
N THR A 12 2.78 7.16 -14.11
CA THR A 12 4.01 6.53 -14.61
C THR A 12 5.02 6.43 -13.46
N LEU A 13 5.54 5.23 -13.23
CA LEU A 13 6.64 4.97 -12.31
C LEU A 13 7.99 5.36 -12.96
N ASN A 14 9.05 5.47 -12.16
CA ASN A 14 10.41 5.71 -12.66
C ASN A 14 10.95 4.56 -13.54
N THR A 15 10.36 3.39 -13.47
CA THR A 15 10.62 2.24 -14.36
C THR A 15 9.96 2.38 -15.74
N GLY A 16 9.09 3.38 -15.96
CA GLY A 16 8.25 3.54 -17.14
C GLY A 16 6.92 2.77 -17.08
N ALA A 17 6.73 1.89 -16.10
CA ALA A 17 5.47 1.15 -15.94
C ALA A 17 4.30 2.08 -15.58
N LYS A 18 3.11 1.72 -16.04
CA LYS A 18 1.85 2.41 -15.70
C LYS A 18 1.21 1.75 -14.48
N MET A 19 1.07 2.49 -13.40
CA MET A 19 0.42 2.04 -12.17
C MET A 19 -0.97 2.71 -12.07
N PRO A 20 -2.07 1.94 -11.87
CA PRO A 20 -3.40 2.52 -11.69
C PRO A 20 -3.44 3.43 -10.46
N ALA A 21 -4.17 4.54 -10.56
CA ALA A 21 -4.30 5.51 -9.46
C ALA A 21 -5.17 4.99 -8.31
N LEU A 22 -6.08 4.06 -8.60
CA LEU A 22 -6.93 3.37 -7.62
C LEU A 22 -6.68 1.88 -7.65
N GLY A 23 -6.41 1.30 -6.48
CA GLY A 23 -6.29 -0.14 -6.27
C GLY A 23 -7.18 -0.64 -5.12
N LEU A 24 -7.32 -1.96 -5.01
CA LEU A 24 -7.93 -2.60 -3.86
C LEU A 24 -6.85 -3.04 -2.87
N GLY A 25 -6.86 -2.50 -1.65
CA GLY A 25 -6.07 -3.00 -0.52
C GLY A 25 -6.72 -4.24 0.10
N THR A 26 -5.92 -5.25 0.43
CA THR A 26 -6.41 -6.54 0.97
C THR A 26 -6.01 -6.80 2.43
N ALA A 27 -5.47 -5.82 3.15
CA ALA A 27 -5.14 -5.91 4.58
C ALA A 27 -6.41 -5.99 5.45
N ASN A 28 -7.18 -7.07 5.31
CA ASN A 28 -8.45 -7.26 6.00
C ASN A 28 -8.26 -7.69 7.48
N GLU A 29 -9.28 -7.46 8.31
CA GLU A 29 -9.34 -8.07 9.63
C GLU A 29 -9.41 -9.61 9.47
N ILE A 30 -8.95 -10.35 10.48
CA ILE A 30 -8.83 -11.82 10.39
C ILE A 30 -10.17 -12.46 10.02
N GLU A 31 -11.26 -11.98 10.62
CA GLU A 31 -12.62 -12.48 10.38
C GLU A 31 -13.12 -12.21 8.95
N GLN A 32 -12.52 -11.22 8.28
CA GLN A 32 -12.89 -10.82 6.90
C GLN A 32 -12.01 -11.46 5.83
N ILE A 33 -10.97 -12.21 6.21
CA ILE A 33 -10.08 -12.89 5.24
C ILE A 33 -10.88 -13.78 4.26
N PRO A 34 -11.90 -14.54 4.69
CA PRO A 34 -12.69 -15.37 3.75
C PRO A 34 -13.39 -14.56 2.65
N GLU A 35 -13.76 -13.29 2.92
CA GLU A 35 -14.44 -12.44 1.94
C GLU A 35 -13.48 -11.81 0.92
N THR A 36 -12.15 -11.89 1.13
CA THR A 36 -11.14 -11.29 0.25
C THR A 36 -11.31 -11.75 -1.20
N LYS A 37 -11.57 -13.04 -1.43
CA LYS A 37 -11.81 -13.60 -2.77
C LYS A 37 -12.93 -12.87 -3.51
N GLN A 38 -14.08 -12.69 -2.84
CA GLN A 38 -15.24 -12.02 -3.46
C GLN A 38 -14.97 -10.53 -3.65
N ALA A 39 -14.26 -9.89 -2.72
CA ALA A 39 -13.85 -8.49 -2.85
C ALA A 39 -12.94 -8.27 -4.07
N VAL A 40 -11.95 -9.12 -4.30
CA VAL A 40 -11.08 -9.07 -5.48
C VAL A 40 -11.90 -9.28 -6.77
N LYS A 41 -12.79 -10.27 -6.81
CA LYS A 41 -13.66 -10.50 -7.98
C LYS A 41 -14.55 -9.27 -8.26
N ALA A 42 -15.15 -8.69 -7.23
CA ALA A 42 -15.96 -7.48 -7.37
C ALA A 42 -15.13 -6.28 -7.89
N ALA A 43 -13.94 -6.07 -7.36
CA ALA A 43 -13.05 -5.01 -7.79
C ALA A 43 -12.67 -5.14 -9.27
N ILE A 44 -12.18 -6.30 -9.70
CA ILE A 44 -11.78 -6.53 -11.09
C ILE A 44 -12.95 -6.36 -12.05
N LYS A 45 -14.13 -6.94 -11.72
CA LYS A 45 -15.35 -6.80 -12.53
C LYS A 45 -15.87 -5.35 -12.59
N SER A 46 -15.53 -4.51 -11.61
CA SER A 46 -15.84 -3.08 -11.57
C SER A 46 -14.79 -2.19 -12.27
N GLY A 47 -13.73 -2.77 -12.82
CA GLY A 47 -12.69 -2.03 -13.55
C GLY A 47 -11.40 -1.78 -12.81
N TYR A 48 -11.23 -2.23 -11.57
CA TYR A 48 -9.93 -2.14 -10.90
C TYR A 48 -8.87 -2.95 -11.66
N ARG A 49 -7.64 -2.39 -11.66
CA ARG A 49 -6.47 -3.01 -12.30
C ARG A 49 -5.24 -2.99 -11.40
N LEU A 50 -5.40 -2.71 -10.10
CA LEU A 50 -4.36 -2.78 -9.07
C LEU A 50 -4.90 -3.53 -7.86
N ILE A 51 -4.19 -4.57 -7.45
CA ILE A 51 -4.41 -5.29 -6.18
C ILE A 51 -3.15 -5.14 -5.32
N ASP A 52 -3.32 -4.56 -4.13
CA ASP A 52 -2.29 -4.45 -3.12
C ASP A 52 -2.49 -5.52 -2.04
N THR A 53 -1.51 -6.41 -1.93
CA THR A 53 -1.48 -7.48 -0.94
C THR A 53 -0.12 -7.56 -0.25
N ALA A 54 0.06 -8.51 0.66
CA ALA A 54 1.31 -8.84 1.32
C ALA A 54 1.21 -10.20 2.01
N TRP A 55 2.36 -10.87 2.16
CA TRP A 55 2.47 -12.07 2.98
C TRP A 55 1.87 -11.88 4.39
N ALA A 56 2.14 -10.74 5.02
CA ALA A 56 1.66 -10.43 6.37
C ALA A 56 0.14 -10.29 6.49
N TYR A 57 -0.61 -10.20 5.38
CA TYR A 57 -2.06 -10.04 5.39
C TYR A 57 -2.82 -11.37 5.48
N ARG A 58 -2.13 -12.52 5.35
CA ARG A 58 -2.69 -13.86 5.46
C ARG A 58 -3.80 -14.17 4.45
N CYS A 59 -3.79 -13.50 3.31
CA CYS A 59 -4.88 -13.61 2.32
C CYS A 59 -4.39 -13.70 0.88
N GLU A 60 -3.08 -13.87 0.64
CA GLU A 60 -2.55 -14.00 -0.73
C GLU A 60 -3.13 -15.22 -1.45
N ASP A 61 -3.40 -16.32 -0.75
CA ASP A 61 -4.09 -17.50 -1.27
C ASP A 61 -5.51 -17.17 -1.75
N ARG A 62 -6.26 -16.33 -1.01
CA ARG A 62 -7.61 -15.90 -1.38
C ARG A 62 -7.59 -14.95 -2.58
N VAL A 63 -6.56 -14.10 -2.67
CA VAL A 63 -6.32 -13.28 -3.87
C VAL A 63 -6.01 -14.18 -5.05
N GLY A 64 -5.12 -15.16 -4.88
CA GLY A 64 -4.76 -16.14 -5.92
C GLY A 64 -5.95 -16.94 -6.43
N GLU A 65 -6.81 -17.45 -5.53
CA GLU A 65 -8.06 -18.13 -5.92
C GLU A 65 -8.97 -17.25 -6.78
N ALA A 66 -9.10 -15.95 -6.39
CA ALA A 66 -9.91 -15.01 -7.17
C ALA A 66 -9.32 -14.74 -8.55
N LEU A 67 -8.00 -14.55 -8.64
CA LEU A 67 -7.30 -14.33 -9.91
C LEU A 67 -7.41 -15.53 -10.84
N LYS A 68 -7.21 -16.74 -10.30
CA LYS A 68 -7.36 -17.98 -11.07
C LYS A 68 -8.73 -18.08 -11.72
N GLU A 69 -9.81 -17.90 -10.94
CA GLU A 69 -11.17 -17.94 -11.49
C GLU A 69 -11.40 -16.85 -12.54
N LEU A 70 -10.92 -15.63 -12.31
CA LEU A 70 -11.06 -14.52 -13.26
C LEU A 70 -10.29 -14.76 -14.56
N PHE A 71 -9.12 -15.40 -14.52
CA PHE A 71 -8.35 -15.80 -15.69
C PHE A 71 -9.06 -16.93 -16.45
N GLU A 72 -9.58 -17.94 -15.76
CA GLU A 72 -10.36 -19.05 -16.33
C GLU A 72 -11.68 -18.57 -16.96
N GLU A 73 -12.36 -17.60 -16.34
CA GLU A 73 -13.55 -16.92 -16.88
C GLU A 73 -13.23 -16.03 -18.11
N GLY A 74 -11.95 -15.75 -18.40
CA GLY A 74 -11.53 -14.79 -19.43
C GLY A 74 -11.90 -13.34 -19.11
N ALA A 75 -12.19 -13.04 -17.83
CA ALA A 75 -12.60 -11.71 -17.40
C ALA A 75 -11.44 -10.71 -17.39
N ILE A 76 -10.21 -11.19 -17.22
CA ILE A 76 -8.97 -10.41 -17.26
C ILE A 76 -7.80 -11.33 -17.56
N LYS A 77 -6.70 -10.78 -18.11
CA LYS A 77 -5.43 -11.48 -18.26
C LYS A 77 -4.43 -11.01 -17.21
N ARG A 78 -3.37 -11.82 -16.95
CA ARG A 78 -2.31 -11.45 -15.98
C ARG A 78 -1.63 -10.13 -16.35
N GLU A 79 -1.39 -9.88 -17.62
CA GLU A 79 -0.75 -8.64 -18.11
C GLU A 79 -1.59 -7.38 -17.93
N ASP A 80 -2.89 -7.49 -17.73
CA ASP A 80 -3.82 -6.36 -17.58
C ASP A 80 -3.97 -5.92 -16.12
N ILE A 81 -3.38 -6.64 -15.17
CA ILE A 81 -3.50 -6.35 -13.74
C ILE A 81 -2.13 -6.07 -13.13
N PHE A 82 -2.06 -5.02 -12.32
CA PHE A 82 -0.90 -4.66 -11.51
C PHE A 82 -1.04 -5.29 -10.12
N ILE A 83 -0.10 -6.11 -9.72
CA ILE A 83 -0.10 -6.79 -8.41
C ILE A 83 1.10 -6.30 -7.60
N THR A 84 0.83 -5.83 -6.38
CA THR A 84 1.84 -5.48 -5.38
C THR A 84 1.84 -6.50 -4.25
N THR A 85 3.02 -7.02 -3.90
CA THR A 85 3.25 -7.76 -2.64
C THR A 85 4.40 -7.16 -1.85
N LYS A 86 4.64 -7.63 -0.62
CA LYS A 86 5.59 -7.00 0.30
C LYS A 86 6.36 -8.03 1.11
N VAL A 87 7.67 -7.78 1.28
CA VAL A 87 8.56 -8.54 2.16
C VAL A 87 8.42 -8.00 3.59
N TRP A 88 7.99 -8.86 4.51
CA TRP A 88 7.79 -8.52 5.91
C TRP A 88 9.12 -8.52 6.70
N PRO A 89 9.26 -7.76 7.77
CA PRO A 89 10.50 -7.69 8.56
C PRO A 89 11.06 -8.99 9.10
N THR A 90 10.25 -10.04 9.29
CA THR A 90 10.76 -11.37 9.66
C THR A 90 11.51 -12.09 8.52
N HIS A 91 11.41 -11.56 7.29
CA HIS A 91 12.08 -12.09 6.09
C HIS A 91 13.17 -11.15 5.57
N TRP A 92 13.66 -10.25 6.42
CA TRP A 92 14.63 -9.21 6.05
C TRP A 92 15.91 -9.74 5.41
N ASP A 93 16.31 -10.95 5.75
CA ASP A 93 17.52 -11.66 5.29
C ASP A 93 17.26 -12.73 4.22
N ILE A 94 15.98 -13.05 3.93
CA ILE A 94 15.54 -14.08 2.96
C ILE A 94 14.47 -13.53 2.00
N ALA A 95 14.67 -12.33 1.47
CA ALA A 95 13.70 -11.68 0.59
C ALA A 95 13.33 -12.53 -0.64
N SER A 96 14.28 -13.29 -1.20
CA SER A 96 14.05 -14.18 -2.34
C SER A 96 13.02 -15.26 -2.02
N ASP A 97 13.11 -15.90 -0.85
CA ASP A 97 12.21 -16.97 -0.43
C ASP A 97 10.83 -16.40 -0.11
N SER A 98 10.79 -15.22 0.51
CA SER A 98 9.54 -14.49 0.75
C SER A 98 8.79 -14.22 -0.55
N ILE A 99 9.47 -13.75 -1.60
CA ILE A 99 8.87 -13.51 -2.92
C ILE A 99 8.35 -14.81 -3.53
N SER A 100 9.14 -15.89 -3.52
CA SER A 100 8.70 -17.18 -4.05
C SER A 100 7.42 -17.67 -3.37
N ARG A 101 7.34 -17.54 -2.05
CA ARG A 101 6.15 -17.91 -1.26
C ARG A 101 4.92 -17.07 -1.62
N SER A 102 5.09 -15.75 -1.77
CA SER A 102 3.99 -14.89 -2.22
C SER A 102 3.50 -15.28 -3.61
N LEU A 103 4.39 -15.60 -4.55
CA LEU A 103 4.02 -16.05 -5.90
C LEU A 103 3.26 -17.38 -5.89
N GLU A 104 3.69 -18.34 -5.05
CA GLU A 104 3.01 -19.62 -4.84
C GLU A 104 1.59 -19.39 -4.31
N ASN A 105 1.42 -18.57 -3.27
CA ASN A 105 0.12 -18.23 -2.69
C ASN A 105 -0.79 -17.53 -3.71
N LEU A 106 -0.24 -16.59 -4.47
CA LEU A 106 -0.96 -15.84 -5.49
C LEU A 106 -1.25 -16.66 -6.76
N GLY A 107 -0.56 -17.78 -6.97
CA GLY A 107 -0.71 -18.61 -8.16
C GLY A 107 -0.30 -17.90 -9.45
N VAL A 108 0.70 -17.00 -9.40
CA VAL A 108 1.19 -16.23 -10.54
C VAL A 108 2.70 -16.37 -10.71
N GLU A 109 3.19 -16.23 -11.95
CA GLU A 109 4.62 -16.33 -12.23
C GLU A 109 5.42 -15.08 -11.82
N TYR A 110 4.76 -13.90 -11.77
CA TYR A 110 5.38 -12.64 -11.39
C TYR A 110 4.38 -11.69 -10.72
N VAL A 111 4.91 -10.70 -10.01
CA VAL A 111 4.19 -9.51 -9.54
C VAL A 111 4.76 -8.27 -10.22
N ASP A 112 4.02 -7.17 -10.23
CA ASP A 112 4.45 -5.93 -10.87
C ASP A 112 5.34 -5.10 -9.94
N LEU A 113 5.11 -5.19 -8.61
CA LEU A 113 5.85 -4.44 -7.61
C LEU A 113 6.08 -5.29 -6.36
N VAL A 114 7.31 -5.30 -5.87
CA VAL A 114 7.66 -5.83 -4.54
C VAL A 114 8.12 -4.67 -3.65
N LEU A 115 7.49 -4.53 -2.48
CA LEU A 115 7.87 -3.54 -1.48
C LEU A 115 8.59 -4.19 -0.30
N GLN A 116 9.60 -3.52 0.24
CA GLN A 116 9.98 -3.74 1.62
C GLN A 116 8.88 -3.15 2.51
N HIS A 117 8.21 -3.97 3.33
CA HIS A 117 6.99 -3.58 4.03
C HIS A 117 7.21 -2.55 5.14
N TRP A 118 8.33 -2.68 5.89
CA TRP A 118 8.76 -1.78 6.95
C TRP A 118 10.28 -1.67 6.99
N PRO A 119 10.84 -0.49 7.34
CA PRO A 119 12.29 -0.31 7.47
C PRO A 119 12.80 -0.79 8.82
N LEU A 120 12.68 -2.08 9.09
CA LEU A 120 13.22 -2.72 10.29
C LEU A 120 13.42 -4.22 10.05
N CYS A 121 14.12 -4.89 10.98
CA CYS A 121 14.42 -6.30 10.97
C CYS A 121 13.87 -6.94 12.25
N PHE A 122 13.09 -8.02 12.13
CA PHE A 122 12.67 -8.82 13.28
C PHE A 122 13.53 -10.06 13.44
N ASN A 123 13.77 -10.50 14.67
CA ASN A 123 14.21 -11.85 14.93
C ASN A 123 13.09 -12.82 14.54
N ARG A 124 13.42 -13.82 13.71
CA ARG A 124 12.44 -14.81 13.27
C ARG A 124 12.14 -15.78 14.42
N VAL A 125 10.86 -15.94 14.74
CA VAL A 125 10.37 -16.82 15.79
C VAL A 125 9.32 -17.74 15.19
N GLU A 126 9.43 -19.05 15.47
CA GLU A 126 8.41 -20.02 15.10
C GLU A 126 7.12 -19.77 15.88
N ASP A 127 6.00 -19.83 15.19
CA ASP A 127 4.66 -19.69 15.76
C ASP A 127 3.66 -20.50 14.94
N LYS A 128 3.13 -21.58 15.52
CA LYS A 128 2.16 -22.47 14.85
C LYS A 128 0.88 -21.74 14.38
N ASP A 129 0.51 -20.64 15.05
CA ASP A 129 -0.64 -19.81 14.73
C ASP A 129 -0.24 -18.57 13.90
N GLY A 130 1.05 -18.49 13.54
CA GLY A 130 1.63 -17.43 12.71
C GLY A 130 1.28 -17.57 11.23
N VAL A 131 1.97 -16.77 10.41
CA VAL A 131 1.89 -16.89 8.94
C VAL A 131 2.95 -17.89 8.51
N ASP A 132 2.52 -18.97 7.88
CA ASP A 132 3.43 -20.07 7.46
C ASP A 132 4.31 -20.62 8.61
N GLY A 133 3.78 -20.69 9.82
CA GLY A 133 4.53 -21.16 10.99
C GLY A 133 5.51 -20.14 11.57
N ILE A 134 5.42 -18.86 11.17
CA ILE A 134 6.31 -17.78 11.64
C ILE A 134 5.46 -16.69 12.31
N ALA A 135 5.92 -16.22 13.48
CA ALA A 135 5.29 -15.07 14.15
C ALA A 135 5.38 -13.82 13.26
N ARG A 136 4.22 -13.23 12.92
CA ARG A 136 4.17 -12.00 12.15
C ARG A 136 4.84 -10.84 12.91
N ASN A 137 4.47 -10.66 14.16
CA ASN A 137 4.99 -9.61 15.04
C ASN A 137 5.63 -10.29 16.27
N PRO A 138 6.87 -10.78 16.15
CA PRO A 138 7.53 -11.45 17.27
C PRO A 138 7.76 -10.47 18.42
N THR A 139 7.51 -10.93 19.65
CA THR A 139 7.68 -10.15 20.87
C THR A 139 8.55 -10.86 21.88
N HIS A 140 9.20 -10.10 22.76
CA HIS A 140 9.80 -10.60 23.98
C HIS A 140 8.72 -10.94 25.02
N LEU A 141 9.13 -11.57 26.13
CA LEU A 141 8.22 -11.95 27.22
C LEU A 141 7.51 -10.75 27.87
N ASP A 142 8.10 -9.57 27.83
CA ASP A 142 7.54 -8.30 28.34
C ASP A 142 6.57 -7.64 27.34
N GLY A 143 6.36 -8.24 26.15
CA GLY A 143 5.50 -7.72 25.12
C GLY A 143 6.13 -6.65 24.22
N SER A 144 7.39 -6.31 24.40
CA SER A 144 8.13 -5.43 23.49
C SER A 144 8.43 -6.15 22.17
N ALA A 145 8.58 -5.40 21.07
CA ALA A 145 8.88 -5.96 19.76
C ALA A 145 10.28 -6.61 19.76
N ASN A 146 10.37 -7.84 19.25
CA ASN A 146 11.63 -8.59 19.14
C ASN A 146 12.37 -8.17 17.86
N ILE A 147 12.95 -6.96 17.91
CA ILE A 147 13.72 -6.36 16.82
C ILE A 147 15.13 -6.95 16.81
N ASN A 148 15.65 -7.24 15.62
CA ASN A 148 17.04 -7.61 15.43
C ASN A 148 17.90 -6.33 15.36
N GLU A 149 18.60 -6.03 16.43
CA GLU A 149 19.44 -4.83 16.57
C GLU A 149 20.72 -4.88 15.71
N GLU A 150 21.16 -6.06 15.29
CA GLU A 150 22.30 -6.24 14.38
C GLU A 150 21.89 -6.12 12.91
N GLY A 151 20.58 -6.17 12.63
CA GLY A 151 20.02 -6.07 11.30
C GLY A 151 19.95 -4.63 10.79
N ASP A 152 20.60 -4.35 9.65
CA ASP A 152 20.38 -3.08 8.97
C ASP A 152 19.07 -3.15 8.15
N TYR A 153 18.16 -2.21 8.39
CA TYR A 153 16.89 -2.15 7.65
C TYR A 153 17.06 -2.03 6.13
N LEU A 154 18.21 -1.55 5.64
CA LEU A 154 18.53 -1.52 4.22
C LEU A 154 18.82 -2.92 3.63
N SER A 155 19.06 -3.93 4.46
CA SER A 155 19.43 -5.28 4.00
C SER A 155 18.38 -5.90 3.10
N THR A 156 17.10 -5.72 3.42
CA THR A 156 15.99 -6.20 2.58
C THR A 156 16.02 -5.51 1.22
N TYR A 157 16.11 -4.18 1.20
CA TYR A 157 16.14 -3.43 -0.06
C TYR A 157 17.35 -3.79 -0.93
N LYS A 158 18.52 -3.94 -0.33
CA LYS A 158 19.74 -4.38 -1.03
C LYS A 158 19.58 -5.76 -1.68
N GLN A 159 18.84 -6.68 -1.06
CA GLN A 159 18.51 -7.98 -1.69
C GLN A 159 17.56 -7.80 -2.87
N LEU A 160 16.48 -7.00 -2.71
CA LEU A 160 15.55 -6.68 -3.80
C LEU A 160 16.29 -6.00 -4.97
N GLU A 161 17.15 -5.05 -4.68
CA GLU A 161 17.98 -4.35 -5.68
C GLU A 161 18.91 -5.31 -6.44
N LYS A 162 19.58 -6.21 -5.72
CA LYS A 162 20.46 -7.23 -6.34
C LYS A 162 19.69 -8.10 -7.31
N MET A 163 18.52 -8.58 -6.92
CA MET A 163 17.65 -9.40 -7.77
C MET A 163 17.13 -8.60 -8.98
N TYR A 164 16.69 -7.35 -8.76
CA TYR A 164 16.21 -6.47 -9.82
C TYR A 164 17.29 -6.20 -10.88
N LEU A 165 18.52 -5.89 -10.45
CA LEU A 165 19.67 -5.68 -11.35
C LEU A 165 20.07 -6.96 -12.10
N ALA A 166 19.85 -8.12 -11.51
CA ALA A 166 20.02 -9.41 -12.16
C ALA A 166 18.87 -9.78 -13.12
N LYS A 167 17.86 -8.90 -13.27
CA LYS A 167 16.66 -9.11 -14.10
C LYS A 167 15.86 -10.35 -13.68
N ASP A 168 15.68 -10.53 -12.37
CA ASP A 168 14.84 -11.58 -11.84
C ASP A 168 13.43 -11.48 -12.44
N PRO A 169 12.92 -12.54 -13.11
CA PRO A 169 11.64 -12.46 -13.82
C PRO A 169 10.42 -12.39 -12.90
N ARG A 170 10.59 -12.64 -11.61
CA ARG A 170 9.50 -12.73 -10.63
C ARG A 170 8.85 -11.39 -10.29
N PHE A 171 9.49 -10.26 -10.62
CA PHE A 171 8.91 -8.94 -10.40
C PHE A 171 9.47 -7.89 -11.36
N LYS A 172 8.69 -6.82 -11.61
CA LYS A 172 9.01 -5.77 -12.59
C LYS A 172 9.54 -4.47 -11.97
N ALA A 173 9.22 -4.22 -10.70
CA ALA A 173 9.64 -3.02 -9.97
C ALA A 173 9.88 -3.36 -8.50
N ILE A 174 10.70 -2.54 -7.83
CA ILE A 174 10.96 -2.60 -6.39
C ILE A 174 10.65 -1.26 -5.75
N GLY A 175 10.25 -1.30 -4.49
CA GLY A 175 9.95 -0.10 -3.70
C GLY A 175 10.00 -0.38 -2.21
N VAL A 176 9.51 0.60 -1.46
CA VAL A 176 9.50 0.58 0.01
C VAL A 176 8.12 0.94 0.54
N SER A 177 7.89 0.67 1.81
CA SER A 177 6.69 1.08 2.53
C SER A 177 7.07 1.54 3.93
N ASN A 178 6.35 2.54 4.44
CA ASN A 178 6.54 3.10 5.78
C ASN A 178 7.93 3.71 6.02
N TYR A 179 8.56 4.24 4.97
CA TYR A 179 9.83 4.93 5.07
C TYR A 179 9.60 6.42 5.37
N PRO A 180 9.97 6.91 6.59
CA PRO A 180 10.03 8.34 6.88
C PRO A 180 11.13 9.00 6.03
N LEU A 181 11.12 10.33 6.01
CA LEU A 181 12.05 11.12 5.18
C LEU A 181 13.52 10.77 5.42
N ASP A 182 13.98 10.74 6.66
CA ASP A 182 15.38 10.46 7.00
C ASP A 182 15.82 9.05 6.56
N TYR A 183 14.94 8.06 6.72
CA TYR A 183 15.20 6.68 6.30
C TYR A 183 15.28 6.57 4.77
N LEU A 184 14.42 7.30 4.07
CA LEU A 184 14.43 7.35 2.60
C LEU A 184 15.67 8.08 2.09
N GLN A 185 16.09 9.18 2.74
CA GLN A 185 17.33 9.89 2.42
C GLN A 185 18.57 9.00 2.59
N ARG A 186 18.62 8.20 3.68
CA ARG A 186 19.70 7.23 3.86
C ARG A 186 19.67 6.16 2.78
N LEU A 187 18.52 5.61 2.45
CA LEU A 187 18.37 4.63 1.38
C LEU A 187 18.93 5.17 0.06
N LEU A 188 18.54 6.40 -0.34
CA LEU A 188 18.98 6.99 -1.62
C LEU A 188 20.48 7.26 -1.70
N LYS A 189 21.18 7.44 -0.57
CA LYS A 189 22.64 7.54 -0.54
C LYS A 189 23.35 6.21 -0.79
N GLU A 190 22.69 5.08 -0.49
CA GLU A 190 23.30 3.74 -0.50
C GLU A 190 22.79 2.86 -1.63
N CYS A 191 21.60 3.14 -2.20
CA CYS A 191 21.03 2.33 -3.28
C CYS A 191 21.57 2.72 -4.65
N ARG A 192 21.52 1.76 -5.58
CA ARG A 192 21.81 1.93 -7.02
C ARG A 192 20.51 2.03 -7.85
N VAL A 193 19.42 1.54 -7.32
CA VAL A 193 18.09 1.58 -7.92
C VAL A 193 17.18 2.41 -7.02
N VAL A 194 16.68 3.53 -7.53
CA VAL A 194 15.73 4.37 -6.80
C VAL A 194 14.41 3.61 -6.64
N PRO A 195 13.80 3.55 -5.42
CA PRO A 195 12.50 2.92 -5.23
C PRO A 195 11.46 3.47 -6.21
N ALA A 196 10.68 2.58 -6.83
CA ALA A 196 9.60 3.02 -7.71
C ALA A 196 8.44 3.63 -6.93
N VAL A 197 8.20 3.11 -5.71
CA VAL A 197 7.08 3.49 -4.84
C VAL A 197 7.57 3.58 -3.39
N ASN A 198 7.04 4.57 -2.63
CA ASN A 198 6.99 4.54 -1.17
C ASN A 198 5.52 4.52 -0.75
N GLN A 199 5.05 3.38 -0.20
CA GLN A 199 3.67 3.23 0.27
C GLN A 199 3.58 3.63 1.75
N VAL A 200 2.80 4.68 2.04
CA VAL A 200 2.67 5.24 3.39
C VAL A 200 1.23 5.64 3.71
N GLU A 201 0.92 5.87 4.98
CA GLU A 201 -0.35 6.46 5.37
C GLU A 201 -0.43 7.90 4.89
N ILE A 202 -1.38 8.19 3.99
CA ILE A 202 -1.66 9.56 3.50
C ILE A 202 -3.17 9.79 3.44
N HIS A 203 -3.61 10.89 4.03
CA HIS A 203 -4.96 11.40 3.99
C HIS A 203 -4.97 12.86 4.48
N PRO A 204 -6.09 13.59 4.46
CA PRO A 204 -6.11 15.00 4.85
C PRO A 204 -5.59 15.31 6.26
N GLN A 205 -5.66 14.38 7.23
CA GLN A 205 -5.06 14.59 8.57
C GLN A 205 -3.61 14.09 8.67
N LEU A 206 -3.04 13.54 7.61
CA LEU A 206 -1.63 13.18 7.52
C LEU A 206 -1.13 13.43 6.09
N PRO A 207 -1.00 14.69 5.69
CA PRO A 207 -0.72 15.07 4.30
C PRO A 207 0.71 14.71 3.83
N GLN A 208 1.65 14.46 4.75
CA GLN A 208 3.03 14.06 4.46
C GLN A 208 3.72 15.02 3.46
N MET A 209 3.57 16.34 3.61
CA MET A 209 3.96 17.34 2.61
C MET A 209 5.44 17.25 2.25
N GLU A 210 6.33 17.25 3.23
CA GLU A 210 7.80 17.19 3.00
C GLU A 210 8.20 15.88 2.32
N LEU A 211 7.65 14.74 2.79
CA LEU A 211 7.89 13.44 2.17
C LEU A 211 7.39 13.40 0.72
N ARG A 212 6.24 14.02 0.44
CA ARG A 212 5.67 14.09 -0.92
C ARG A 212 6.55 14.91 -1.86
N ASP A 213 7.02 16.07 -1.40
CA ASP A 213 7.90 16.93 -2.19
C ASP A 213 9.21 16.20 -2.48
N PHE A 214 9.81 15.58 -1.47
CA PHE A 214 11.02 14.78 -1.61
C PHE A 214 10.85 13.60 -2.58
N CYS A 215 9.77 12.83 -2.45
CA CYS A 215 9.49 11.70 -3.34
C CYS A 215 9.27 12.16 -4.79
N THR A 216 8.59 13.30 -4.98
CA THR A 216 8.37 13.89 -6.31
C THR A 216 9.69 14.30 -6.96
N GLU A 217 10.56 14.97 -6.21
CA GLU A 217 11.90 15.39 -6.69
C GLU A 217 12.76 14.20 -7.13
N HIS A 218 12.66 13.07 -6.42
CA HIS A 218 13.46 11.87 -6.69
C HIS A 218 12.77 10.84 -7.60
N GLY A 219 11.60 11.18 -8.17
CA GLY A 219 10.87 10.29 -9.08
C GLY A 219 10.28 9.06 -8.40
N ILE A 220 10.04 9.11 -7.08
CA ILE A 220 9.41 8.05 -6.29
C ILE A 220 7.90 8.31 -6.25
N ARG A 221 7.09 7.33 -6.68
CA ARG A 221 5.65 7.46 -6.59
C ARG A 221 5.19 7.18 -5.15
N LEU A 222 4.33 8.05 -4.62
CA LEU A 222 3.66 7.75 -3.36
C LEU A 222 2.39 6.92 -3.60
N GLU A 223 2.18 5.97 -2.71
CA GLU A 223 0.97 5.17 -2.63
C GLU A 223 0.38 5.28 -1.22
N SER A 224 -0.89 5.65 -1.14
CA SER A 224 -1.61 5.88 0.11
C SER A 224 -2.35 4.63 0.56
N TYR A 225 -2.02 4.11 1.73
CA TYR A 225 -2.91 3.21 2.44
C TYR A 225 -3.74 3.95 3.50
N SER A 226 -4.82 3.34 3.98
CA SER A 226 -5.77 3.93 4.95
C SER A 226 -6.29 5.33 4.54
N PRO A 227 -6.69 5.56 3.28
CA PRO A 227 -7.11 6.89 2.83
C PRO A 227 -8.34 7.43 3.59
N PHE A 228 -9.12 6.56 4.22
CA PHE A 228 -10.30 6.89 5.03
C PHE A 228 -10.02 6.95 6.54
N GLY A 229 -8.75 6.83 6.95
CA GLY A 229 -8.31 6.56 8.30
C GLY A 229 -8.26 5.05 8.56
N ALA A 230 -8.27 4.64 9.83
CA ALA A 230 -8.26 3.24 10.23
C ALA A 230 -9.65 2.58 10.11
N THR A 231 -9.80 1.40 10.73
CA THR A 231 -11.06 0.66 10.85
C THR A 231 -12.19 1.57 11.33
N GLY A 232 -13.34 1.47 10.67
CA GLY A 232 -14.51 2.34 10.90
C GLY A 232 -14.48 3.66 10.15
N SER A 233 -13.46 3.91 9.32
CA SER A 233 -13.35 5.04 8.39
C SER A 233 -13.65 6.41 9.09
N PRO A 234 -12.89 6.78 10.14
CA PRO A 234 -13.22 7.95 10.97
C PRO A 234 -13.22 9.27 10.17
N LEU A 235 -12.39 9.38 9.12
CA LEU A 235 -12.32 10.58 8.29
C LEU A 235 -13.62 10.87 7.52
N THR A 236 -14.40 9.85 7.21
CA THR A 236 -15.69 10.05 6.51
C THR A 236 -16.75 10.74 7.39
N LYS A 237 -16.54 10.71 8.72
CA LYS A 237 -17.41 11.38 9.70
C LYS A 237 -16.92 12.79 10.05
N ASN A 238 -15.81 13.22 9.50
CA ASN A 238 -15.22 14.53 9.76
C ASN A 238 -16.08 15.65 9.10
N ALA A 239 -16.36 16.70 9.85
CA ALA A 239 -17.24 17.79 9.41
C ALA A 239 -16.75 18.50 8.13
N LEU A 240 -15.42 18.67 7.96
CA LEU A 240 -14.86 19.27 6.74
C LEU A 240 -15.07 18.35 5.54
N MET A 241 -14.86 17.02 5.70
CA MET A 241 -15.11 16.06 4.62
C MET A 241 -16.57 16.05 4.21
N GLN A 242 -17.50 16.09 5.18
CA GLN A 242 -18.93 16.14 4.92
C GLN A 242 -19.32 17.43 4.19
N LYS A 243 -18.81 18.60 4.64
CA LYS A 243 -19.06 19.89 4.00
C LYS A 243 -18.57 19.92 2.54
N LEU A 244 -17.41 19.34 2.26
CA LEU A 244 -16.91 19.24 0.89
C LEU A 244 -17.75 18.26 0.06
N ALA A 245 -18.16 17.14 0.65
CA ALA A 245 -19.02 16.17 -0.02
C ALA A 245 -20.36 16.81 -0.44
N GLU A 246 -20.98 17.63 0.41
CA GLU A 246 -22.18 18.42 0.08
C GLU A 246 -21.90 19.40 -1.08
N LYS A 247 -20.77 20.14 -1.02
CA LYS A 247 -20.37 21.09 -2.07
C LYS A 247 -20.24 20.43 -3.44
N TYR A 248 -19.69 19.20 -3.48
CA TYR A 248 -19.45 18.46 -4.72
C TYR A 248 -20.58 17.48 -5.07
N SER A 249 -21.66 17.42 -4.27
CA SER A 249 -22.77 16.47 -4.43
C SER A 249 -22.30 15.02 -4.52
N CYS A 250 -21.38 14.63 -3.64
CA CYS A 250 -20.74 13.31 -3.61
C CYS A 250 -20.62 12.77 -2.16
N THR A 251 -19.94 11.65 -1.96
CA THR A 251 -19.71 11.11 -0.62
C THR A 251 -18.38 11.62 -0.03
N PRO A 252 -18.21 11.60 1.31
CA PRO A 252 -16.92 11.88 1.93
C PRO A 252 -15.78 10.97 1.45
N ASN A 253 -16.09 9.71 1.08
CA ASN A 253 -15.10 8.79 0.50
C ASN A 253 -14.56 9.33 -0.82
N ASP A 254 -15.44 9.86 -1.68
CA ASP A 254 -15.04 10.42 -2.97
C ASP A 254 -14.10 11.62 -2.79
N ILE A 255 -14.36 12.48 -1.79
CA ILE A 255 -13.46 13.59 -1.44
C ILE A 255 -12.08 13.09 -1.02
N LEU A 256 -12.02 12.04 -0.17
CA LEU A 256 -10.77 11.48 0.33
C LEU A 256 -9.95 10.80 -0.78
N LEU A 257 -10.59 10.09 -1.70
CA LEU A 257 -9.94 9.50 -2.88
C LEU A 257 -9.45 10.59 -3.84
N ALA A 258 -10.31 11.56 -4.14
CA ALA A 258 -9.97 12.68 -5.01
C ALA A 258 -8.81 13.52 -4.46
N TYR A 259 -8.72 13.70 -3.13
CA TYR A 259 -7.61 14.38 -2.48
C TYR A 259 -6.26 13.73 -2.83
N ASN A 260 -6.15 12.42 -2.73
CA ASN A 260 -4.93 11.69 -3.05
C ASN A 260 -4.64 11.68 -4.57
N ILE A 261 -5.60 11.25 -5.38
CA ILE A 261 -5.43 11.07 -6.83
C ILE A 261 -5.06 12.38 -7.51
N ARG A 262 -5.70 13.50 -7.11
CA ARG A 262 -5.39 14.82 -7.65
C ARG A 262 -3.93 15.24 -7.41
N GLN A 263 -3.34 14.80 -6.33
CA GLN A 263 -1.96 15.08 -5.95
C GLN A 263 -0.96 14.08 -6.51
N GLY A 264 -1.39 13.22 -7.42
CA GLY A 264 -0.56 12.20 -8.04
C GLY A 264 -0.21 11.03 -7.13
N VAL A 265 -0.98 10.82 -6.05
CA VAL A 265 -0.80 9.72 -5.10
C VAL A 265 -1.71 8.57 -5.49
N VAL A 266 -1.15 7.37 -5.71
CA VAL A 266 -1.91 6.13 -5.85
C VAL A 266 -2.65 5.86 -4.54
N THR A 267 -3.84 5.30 -4.59
CA THR A 267 -4.60 5.04 -3.35
C THR A 267 -5.20 3.64 -3.35
N VAL A 268 -5.03 2.94 -2.22
CA VAL A 268 -5.45 1.53 -2.05
C VAL A 268 -6.39 1.37 -0.85
N PRO A 269 -7.63 1.89 -0.96
CA PRO A 269 -8.64 1.68 0.08
C PRO A 269 -8.93 0.18 0.25
N ARG A 270 -9.14 -0.22 1.50
CA ARG A 270 -9.58 -1.57 1.86
C ARG A 270 -11.11 -1.64 1.94
N SER A 271 -11.69 -2.68 1.34
CA SER A 271 -13.09 -3.03 1.56
C SER A 271 -13.35 -4.49 1.16
N VAL A 272 -14.19 -5.17 1.91
CA VAL A 272 -14.79 -6.47 1.52
C VAL A 272 -16.25 -6.30 1.04
N ASN A 273 -16.82 -5.11 1.18
CA ASN A 273 -18.18 -4.82 0.73
C ASN A 273 -18.18 -4.41 -0.76
N PRO A 274 -18.82 -5.21 -1.65
CA PRO A 274 -18.85 -4.90 -3.08
C PRO A 274 -19.46 -3.54 -3.41
N LYS A 275 -20.45 -3.06 -2.63
CA LYS A 275 -21.07 -1.75 -2.86
C LYS A 275 -20.05 -0.61 -2.66
N ASN A 276 -19.23 -0.70 -1.61
CA ASN A 276 -18.20 0.29 -1.35
C ASN A 276 -17.09 0.24 -2.42
N ILE A 277 -16.71 -0.97 -2.86
CA ILE A 277 -15.72 -1.16 -3.92
C ILE A 277 -16.19 -0.48 -5.22
N VAL A 278 -17.44 -0.72 -5.62
CA VAL A 278 -18.02 -0.09 -6.83
C VAL A 278 -18.13 1.42 -6.67
N ALA A 279 -18.56 1.92 -5.50
CA ALA A 279 -18.71 3.36 -5.25
C ALA A 279 -17.38 4.13 -5.40
N ASN A 280 -16.25 3.55 -4.99
CA ASN A 280 -14.94 4.20 -5.03
C ASN A 280 -14.42 4.49 -6.45
N ILE A 281 -15.05 3.98 -7.51
CA ILE A 281 -14.59 4.20 -8.90
C ILE A 281 -14.97 5.57 -9.46
N GLU A 282 -15.91 6.26 -8.83
CA GLU A 282 -16.36 7.57 -9.30
C GLU A 282 -15.27 8.63 -9.08
N PHE A 283 -15.01 9.42 -10.13
CA PHE A 283 -14.00 10.47 -10.08
C PHE A 283 -14.62 11.83 -9.72
N ILE A 284 -14.02 12.49 -8.74
CA ILE A 284 -14.37 13.86 -8.34
C ILE A 284 -13.17 14.78 -8.62
N SER A 285 -13.42 15.84 -9.37
CA SER A 285 -12.40 16.86 -9.66
C SER A 285 -12.37 17.93 -8.57
N LEU A 286 -11.62 17.71 -7.49
CA LEU A 286 -11.38 18.74 -6.48
C LEU A 286 -10.63 19.94 -7.08
N THR A 287 -11.00 21.15 -6.67
CA THR A 287 -10.27 22.37 -7.02
C THR A 287 -8.91 22.42 -6.29
N LYS A 288 -8.00 23.27 -6.77
CA LYS A 288 -6.72 23.51 -6.08
C LYS A 288 -6.95 24.13 -4.71
N GLU A 289 -7.92 25.05 -4.61
CA GLU A 289 -8.31 25.76 -3.40
C GLU A 289 -8.79 24.78 -2.33
N ASP A 290 -9.72 23.86 -2.68
CA ASP A 290 -10.22 22.87 -1.74
C ASP A 290 -9.13 21.86 -1.31
N SER A 291 -8.25 21.47 -2.23
CA SER A 291 -7.08 20.65 -1.89
C SER A 291 -6.14 21.38 -0.91
N SER A 292 -5.94 22.68 -1.09
CA SER A 292 -5.15 23.51 -0.17
C SER A 292 -5.81 23.64 1.22
N VAL A 293 -7.14 23.77 1.26
CA VAL A 293 -7.89 23.75 2.52
C VAL A 293 -7.68 22.43 3.27
N LEU A 294 -7.71 21.29 2.56
CA LEU A 294 -7.48 19.98 3.15
C LEU A 294 -6.03 19.82 3.67
N ASN A 295 -5.05 20.31 2.92
CA ASN A 295 -3.65 20.30 3.37
C ASN A 295 -3.47 21.14 4.64
N LYS A 296 -4.01 22.38 4.66
CA LYS A 296 -3.95 23.25 5.83
C LYS A 296 -4.62 22.61 7.05
N TYR A 297 -5.80 22.03 6.85
CA TYR A 297 -6.50 21.29 7.90
C TYR A 297 -5.63 20.18 8.49
N GLY A 298 -4.91 19.44 7.66
CA GLY A 298 -4.02 18.37 8.09
C GLY A 298 -2.83 18.87 8.91
N LEU A 299 -2.23 20.01 8.55
CA LEU A 299 -1.13 20.60 9.32
C LEU A 299 -1.58 21.05 10.71
N GLU A 300 -2.82 21.52 10.84
CA GLU A 300 -3.41 22.00 12.12
C GLU A 300 -4.00 20.84 12.97
N ASN A 301 -4.34 19.71 12.35
CA ASN A 301 -5.04 18.59 12.98
C ASN A 301 -4.38 17.24 12.63
N SER A 302 -3.02 17.20 12.65
CA SER A 302 -2.27 16.02 12.28
C SER A 302 -2.63 14.81 13.14
N GLN A 303 -2.90 13.70 12.51
CA GLN A 303 -3.24 12.45 13.18
C GLN A 303 -2.86 11.26 12.32
N ARG A 304 -2.05 10.35 12.86
CA ARG A 304 -1.78 9.03 12.31
C ARG A 304 -2.76 8.02 12.91
N PHE A 305 -3.42 7.23 12.07
CA PHE A 305 -4.37 6.21 12.50
C PHE A 305 -3.74 4.81 12.63
N ARG A 306 -2.68 4.53 11.86
CA ARG A 306 -1.97 3.25 11.92
C ARG A 306 -0.77 3.35 12.86
N ASN A 307 -0.97 2.92 14.11
CA ASN A 307 0.00 2.96 15.19
C ASN A 307 0.40 1.54 15.59
N GLU A 308 1.21 0.88 14.77
CA GLU A 308 1.82 -0.40 15.14
C GLU A 308 2.82 -0.16 16.28
N LYS A 309 2.75 -0.95 17.37
CA LYS A 309 3.64 -0.77 18.52
C LYS A 309 5.12 -0.82 18.15
N PHE A 310 5.50 -1.72 17.27
CA PHE A 310 6.89 -1.83 16.80
C PHE A 310 7.34 -0.61 15.97
N ALA A 311 6.43 0.15 15.39
CA ALA A 311 6.77 1.36 14.65
C ALA A 311 7.26 2.50 15.54
N GLU A 312 7.10 2.39 16.86
CA GLU A 312 7.70 3.32 17.85
C GLU A 312 9.22 3.32 17.77
N SER A 313 9.82 2.24 17.32
CA SER A 313 11.27 2.12 17.11
C SER A 313 11.78 2.83 15.86
N ILE A 314 10.89 3.34 14.98
CA ILE A 314 11.26 4.01 13.74
C ILE A 314 11.21 5.52 13.98
N PRO A 315 12.38 6.22 14.11
CA PRO A 315 12.41 7.67 14.23
C PRO A 315 11.67 8.36 13.09
N GLY A 316 10.95 9.44 13.37
CA GLY A 316 10.16 10.18 12.40
C GLY A 316 8.84 9.51 11.98
N PHE A 317 8.54 8.30 12.44
CA PHE A 317 7.27 7.65 12.11
C PHE A 317 6.08 8.24 12.90
N ARG A 318 6.28 8.68 14.14
CA ARG A 318 5.25 9.27 15.02
C ARG A 318 5.29 10.79 15.15
N GLU A 319 6.35 11.43 14.68
CA GLU A 319 6.59 12.87 14.85
C GLU A 319 5.83 13.74 13.83
N ASN A 320 4.81 13.18 13.18
CA ASN A 320 3.98 13.90 12.21
C ASN A 320 2.53 13.98 12.66
#